data_cd86146c7729d8fe8eda04fc2e536f9f
#
_entry.id   cd86146c7729d8fe8eda04fc2e536f9f
#
_cell.length_a   1.000
_cell.length_b   1.000
_cell.length_c   1.000
_cell.angle_alpha   90.00
_cell.angle_beta   90.00
_cell.angle_gamma   90.00
#
_symmetry.space_group_name_H-M   'P 1'
#
loop_
_entity.id
_entity.type
_entity.pdbx_description
1 polymer ?
#
loop_
_entity_poly.entity_id
_entity_poly.type
_entity_poly.pdbx_seq_one_letter_code
_entity_poly.pdbx_strand_id
1 'polypeptide(L)'
;MKLRVPLATLAVAATLALGGCAFLTPNWSALQPTHKPVPSNENPTPTATPTPTPTSDAKLAKVVVTILNSSADAMGIDVVAQALDVSEDGGTCTLTVSQAATKKVVSVSAESNVTDTQCFPIHLPLDGFVSGAATFTVAYKSSTSTGVSSVGQLVIP
;
A
#
# COMPACT_ATOMS: atom_id res chain seq x y z
N MET A 1 45.47 28.18 -24.81
CA MET A 1 44.90 27.23 -25.79
C MET A 1 43.42 27.18 -25.62
N LYS A 2 42.65 27.72 -26.57
CA LYS A 2 41.16 27.74 -26.54
C LYS A 2 40.66 26.61 -27.43
N LEU A 3 40.11 25.54 -26.83
CA LEU A 3 39.51 24.42 -27.56
C LEU A 3 38.04 24.77 -27.86
N ARG A 4 37.70 24.99 -29.13
CA ARG A 4 36.34 25.21 -29.62
C ARG A 4 35.76 23.85 -30.03
N VAL A 5 34.73 23.38 -29.34
CA VAL A 5 33.96 22.18 -29.72
C VAL A 5 32.77 22.62 -30.58
N PRO A 6 32.57 22.06 -31.80
CA PRO A 6 31.39 22.40 -32.59
C PRO A 6 30.16 21.66 -32.12
N LEU A 7 29.04 22.40 -32.04
CA LEU A 7 27.69 21.89 -31.83
C LEU A 7 27.24 21.11 -33.07
N ALA A 8 27.06 19.82 -32.94
CA ALA A 8 26.35 19.00 -33.94
C ALA A 8 24.88 18.84 -33.51
N THR A 9 24.00 19.58 -34.17
CA THR A 9 22.54 19.44 -34.05
C THR A 9 22.06 18.21 -34.78
N LEU A 10 21.64 17.17 -34.04
CA LEU A 10 20.94 16.00 -34.59
C LEU A 10 19.44 16.21 -34.46
N ALA A 11 18.77 16.54 -35.57
CA ALA A 11 17.31 16.58 -35.68
C ALA A 11 16.83 15.13 -35.88
N VAL A 12 16.16 14.55 -34.90
CA VAL A 12 15.44 13.27 -35.04
C VAL A 12 13.97 13.58 -35.27
N ALA A 13 13.50 13.37 -36.52
CA ALA A 13 12.09 13.41 -36.87
C ALA A 13 11.40 12.12 -36.39
N ALA A 14 10.57 12.22 -35.35
CA ALA A 14 9.71 11.13 -34.89
C ALA A 14 8.38 11.15 -35.67
N THR A 15 8.18 10.20 -36.59
CA THR A 15 6.92 9.92 -37.25
C THR A 15 5.99 9.16 -36.29
N LEU A 16 4.93 9.82 -35.82
CA LEU A 16 3.83 9.22 -35.08
C LEU A 16 2.92 8.45 -36.06
N ALA A 17 3.02 7.13 -36.07
CA ALA A 17 2.02 6.25 -36.67
C ALA A 17 0.88 6.06 -35.65
N LEU A 18 -0.25 6.75 -35.85
CA LEU A 18 -1.50 6.49 -35.11
C LEU A 18 -2.11 5.18 -35.64
N GLY A 19 -1.80 4.07 -34.97
CA GLY A 19 -2.51 2.81 -35.11
C GLY A 19 -3.81 2.87 -34.32
N GLY A 20 -4.93 3.12 -34.99
CA GLY A 20 -6.26 3.05 -34.40
C GLY A 20 -6.61 1.61 -33.97
N CYS A 21 -6.67 1.33 -32.68
CA CYS A 21 -7.31 0.12 -32.15
C CYS A 21 -8.83 0.32 -32.24
N ALA A 22 -9.46 -0.32 -33.23
CA ALA A 22 -10.91 -0.49 -33.24
C ALA A 22 -11.30 -1.35 -32.02
N PHE A 23 -11.94 -0.73 -31.05
CA PHE A 23 -12.58 -1.43 -29.94
C PHE A 23 -13.78 -2.22 -30.50
N LEU A 24 -13.58 -3.53 -30.65
CA LEU A 24 -14.68 -4.46 -30.81
C LEU A 24 -15.43 -4.53 -29.48
N THR A 25 -16.46 -3.72 -29.34
CA THR A 25 -17.41 -3.89 -28.23
C THR A 25 -18.23 -5.15 -28.49
N PRO A 26 -18.11 -6.21 -27.68
CA PRO A 26 -19.01 -7.36 -27.82
C PRO A 26 -20.42 -6.89 -27.50
N ASN A 27 -21.33 -7.12 -28.46
CA ASN A 27 -22.74 -6.83 -28.32
C ASN A 27 -23.38 -7.81 -27.33
N TRP A 28 -23.43 -7.44 -26.06
CA TRP A 28 -24.02 -8.25 -24.98
C TRP A 28 -25.54 -8.09 -24.88
N SER A 29 -26.14 -7.35 -25.81
CA SER A 29 -27.61 -7.10 -25.80
C SER A 29 -28.48 -8.24 -26.33
N ALA A 30 -27.88 -9.35 -26.81
CA ALA A 30 -28.62 -10.42 -27.44
C ALA A 30 -29.04 -11.60 -26.53
N LEU A 31 -28.67 -11.57 -25.23
CA LEU A 31 -29.03 -12.63 -24.29
C LEU A 31 -29.74 -12.09 -23.04
N GLN A 32 -30.73 -11.24 -23.21
CA GLN A 32 -31.62 -10.89 -22.14
C GLN A 32 -32.75 -11.94 -22.10
N PRO A 33 -32.76 -12.86 -21.12
CA PRO A 33 -33.92 -13.71 -20.94
C PRO A 33 -35.09 -12.84 -20.53
N THR A 34 -36.18 -12.90 -21.33
CA THR A 34 -37.47 -12.27 -21.03
C THR A 34 -38.02 -12.91 -19.75
N HIS A 35 -37.75 -12.31 -18.60
CA HIS A 35 -38.42 -12.64 -17.36
C HIS A 35 -39.84 -12.12 -17.42
N LYS A 36 -40.79 -13.04 -17.56
CA LYS A 36 -42.22 -12.81 -17.35
C LYS A 36 -42.40 -12.23 -15.95
N PRO A 37 -43.10 -11.11 -15.74
CA PRO A 37 -43.32 -10.57 -14.39
C PRO A 37 -44.19 -11.56 -13.60
N VAL A 38 -43.61 -12.12 -12.56
CA VAL A 38 -44.33 -12.86 -11.51
C VAL A 38 -44.91 -11.79 -10.57
N PRO A 39 -46.22 -11.78 -10.28
CA PRO A 39 -46.77 -10.88 -9.26
C PRO A 39 -46.23 -11.29 -7.90
N SER A 40 -45.29 -10.50 -7.38
CA SER A 40 -44.77 -10.66 -6.03
C SER A 40 -45.67 -9.87 -5.10
N ASN A 41 -46.55 -10.53 -4.42
CA ASN A 41 -47.33 -9.99 -3.32
C ASN A 41 -46.93 -10.72 -2.04
N GLU A 42 -45.68 -10.50 -1.59
CA GLU A 42 -45.28 -10.81 -0.21
C GLU A 42 -44.24 -9.78 0.23
N ASN A 43 -44.67 -8.95 1.16
CA ASN A 43 -43.82 -7.99 1.87
C ASN A 43 -42.93 -8.82 2.83
N PRO A 44 -41.64 -9.01 2.56
CA PRO A 44 -40.78 -9.72 3.50
C PRO A 44 -40.65 -8.89 4.78
N THR A 45 -41.13 -9.44 5.88
CA THR A 45 -40.83 -8.98 7.24
C THR A 45 -39.31 -8.83 7.34
N PRO A 46 -38.77 -7.67 7.79
CA PRO A 46 -37.31 -7.51 7.92
C PRO A 46 -36.79 -8.54 8.92
N THR A 47 -36.10 -9.56 8.39
CA THR A 47 -35.32 -10.48 9.22
C THR A 47 -34.24 -9.67 9.88
N ALA A 48 -34.24 -9.58 11.22
CA ALA A 48 -33.17 -8.90 11.95
C ALA A 48 -31.82 -9.47 11.53
N THR A 49 -30.99 -8.61 10.94
CA THR A 49 -29.58 -8.92 10.65
C THR A 49 -28.93 -9.31 11.98
N PRO A 50 -28.31 -10.49 12.12
CA PRO A 50 -27.62 -10.85 13.33
C PRO A 50 -26.55 -9.81 13.61
N THR A 51 -26.67 -9.11 14.73
CA THR A 51 -25.60 -8.25 15.26
C THR A 51 -24.36 -9.13 15.40
N PRO A 52 -23.19 -8.77 14.79
CA PRO A 52 -21.99 -9.54 14.97
C PRO A 52 -21.67 -9.59 16.47
N THR A 53 -21.78 -10.77 17.05
CA THR A 53 -21.30 -11.03 18.41
C THR A 53 -19.82 -10.70 18.43
N PRO A 54 -19.31 -9.87 19.36
CA PRO A 54 -17.88 -9.61 19.48
C PRO A 54 -17.21 -10.95 19.76
N THR A 55 -16.48 -11.45 18.77
CA THR A 55 -15.70 -12.69 18.89
C THR A 55 -14.63 -12.41 19.96
N SER A 56 -14.63 -13.20 21.00
CA SER A 56 -13.68 -13.18 22.10
C SER A 56 -12.23 -13.13 21.59
N ASP A 57 -11.35 -12.49 22.36
CA ASP A 57 -9.91 -12.31 22.17
C ASP A 57 -9.19 -13.54 21.60
N ALA A 58 -9.32 -13.78 20.31
CA ALA A 58 -8.50 -14.74 19.61
C ALA A 58 -7.06 -14.23 19.69
N LYS A 59 -6.19 -14.98 20.36
CA LYS A 59 -4.77 -14.65 20.49
C LYS A 59 -4.19 -14.52 19.07
N LEU A 60 -3.83 -13.27 18.67
CA LEU A 60 -3.25 -12.99 17.35
C LEU A 60 -1.99 -13.82 17.14
N ALA A 61 -1.86 -14.40 15.94
CA ALA A 61 -0.65 -15.10 15.53
C ALA A 61 0.53 -14.11 15.50
N LYS A 62 1.69 -14.54 15.97
CA LYS A 62 2.90 -13.74 15.88
C LYS A 62 3.60 -13.97 14.56
N VAL A 63 3.85 -12.89 13.82
CA VAL A 63 4.56 -12.90 12.54
C VAL A 63 5.86 -12.11 12.63
N VAL A 64 6.82 -12.45 11.78
CA VAL A 64 8.08 -11.74 11.66
C VAL A 64 7.88 -10.57 10.69
N VAL A 65 8.22 -9.36 11.12
CA VAL A 65 8.22 -8.17 10.25
C VAL A 65 9.65 -7.85 9.87
N THR A 66 9.93 -7.79 8.56
CA THR A 66 11.25 -7.51 8.01
C THR A 66 11.25 -6.17 7.29
N ILE A 67 12.25 -5.34 7.56
CA ILE A 67 12.51 -4.10 6.83
C ILE A 67 13.30 -4.46 5.57
N LEU A 68 12.77 -4.14 4.41
CA LEU A 68 13.40 -4.40 3.10
C LEU A 68 14.27 -3.23 2.67
N ASN A 69 13.79 -2.02 2.90
CA ASN A 69 14.50 -0.78 2.56
C ASN A 69 14.09 0.36 3.48
N SER A 70 15.02 1.29 3.70
CA SER A 70 14.74 2.55 4.41
C SER A 70 15.66 3.65 3.90
N SER A 71 15.11 4.83 3.68
CA SER A 71 15.84 6.03 3.26
C SER A 71 15.28 7.27 3.95
N ALA A 72 16.10 8.30 4.05
CA ALA A 72 15.67 9.64 4.47
C ALA A 72 16.32 10.67 3.56
N ASP A 73 15.54 11.58 3.03
CA ASP A 73 15.96 12.69 2.19
C ASP A 73 15.22 13.98 2.59
N ALA A 74 15.38 15.06 1.81
CA ALA A 74 14.73 16.33 2.10
C ALA A 74 13.19 16.29 2.04
N MET A 75 12.60 15.26 1.44
CA MET A 75 11.15 15.09 1.29
C MET A 75 10.54 14.31 2.45
N GLY A 76 11.31 13.42 3.09
CA GLY A 76 10.79 12.58 4.16
C GLY A 76 11.62 11.34 4.43
N ILE A 77 11.03 10.45 5.20
CA ILE A 77 11.53 9.12 5.51
C ILE A 77 10.63 8.11 4.78
N ASP A 78 11.21 7.26 3.95
CA ASP A 78 10.53 6.19 3.26
C ASP A 78 10.99 4.83 3.78
N VAL A 79 10.04 3.97 4.11
CA VAL A 79 10.31 2.61 4.60
C VAL A 79 9.46 1.61 3.83
N VAL A 80 10.10 0.52 3.42
CA VAL A 80 9.46 -0.66 2.84
C VAL A 80 9.69 -1.83 3.79
N ALA A 81 8.63 -2.51 4.16
CA ALA A 81 8.68 -3.67 5.04
C ALA A 81 7.67 -4.73 4.59
N GLN A 82 7.77 -5.92 5.16
CA GLN A 82 6.82 -7.01 4.93
C GLN A 82 6.64 -7.87 6.19
N ALA A 83 5.45 -8.44 6.36
CA ALA A 83 5.19 -9.49 7.33
C ALA A 83 5.34 -10.84 6.63
N LEU A 84 6.29 -11.65 7.10
CA LEU A 84 6.66 -12.93 6.50
C LEU A 84 5.65 -14.03 6.85
N ASP A 85 5.53 -15.00 5.93
CA ASP A 85 4.74 -16.23 6.11
C ASP A 85 3.25 -15.99 6.41
N VAL A 86 2.73 -14.84 5.98
CA VAL A 86 1.32 -14.46 6.11
C VAL A 86 0.87 -13.65 4.91
N SER A 87 -0.20 -14.07 4.26
CA SER A 87 -0.81 -13.36 3.12
C SER A 87 -2.22 -12.94 3.53
N GLU A 88 -2.36 -11.68 3.94
CA GLU A 88 -3.60 -11.13 4.50
C GLU A 88 -3.92 -9.75 3.91
N ASP A 89 -5.18 -9.54 3.54
CA ASP A 89 -5.70 -8.22 3.20
C ASP A 89 -6.31 -7.54 4.43
N GLY A 90 -6.37 -6.20 4.42
CA GLY A 90 -7.01 -5.42 5.47
C GLY A 90 -6.19 -5.27 6.76
N GLY A 91 -4.90 -5.64 6.73
CA GLY A 91 -3.95 -5.33 7.79
C GLY A 91 -3.50 -3.87 7.77
N THR A 92 -2.80 -3.46 8.81
CA THR A 92 -2.23 -2.12 8.96
C THR A 92 -0.76 -2.22 9.33
N CYS A 93 0.08 -1.48 8.61
CA CYS A 93 1.48 -1.29 8.92
C CYS A 93 1.68 0.09 9.55
N THR A 94 2.35 0.12 10.69
CA THR A 94 2.60 1.35 11.46
C THR A 94 4.10 1.57 11.60
N LEU A 95 4.62 2.63 10.95
CA LEU A 95 5.98 3.11 11.13
C LEU A 95 6.03 4.04 12.34
N THR A 96 6.96 3.79 13.23
CA THR A 96 7.30 4.67 14.35
C THR A 96 8.74 5.11 14.20
N VAL A 97 8.99 6.40 14.12
CA VAL A 97 10.34 7.00 14.10
C VAL A 97 10.56 7.78 15.37
N SER A 98 11.74 7.63 15.97
CA SER A 98 12.14 8.28 17.21
C SER A 98 13.53 8.93 17.07
N GLN A 99 13.61 10.20 17.46
CA GLN A 99 14.85 10.96 17.52
C GLN A 99 14.84 11.81 18.79
N ALA A 100 15.72 11.53 19.73
CA ALA A 100 15.74 12.18 21.04
C ALA A 100 14.34 12.13 21.71
N ALA A 101 13.74 13.30 21.98
CA ALA A 101 12.39 13.41 22.55
C ALA A 101 11.28 13.42 21.51
N THR A 102 11.60 13.51 20.19
CA THR A 102 10.62 13.52 19.11
C THR A 102 10.25 12.09 18.73
N LYS A 103 8.96 11.80 18.68
CA LYS A 103 8.40 10.55 18.19
C LYS A 103 7.25 10.83 17.22
N LYS A 104 7.33 10.26 16.03
CA LYS A 104 6.27 10.36 15.01
C LYS A 104 5.82 8.97 14.57
N VAL A 105 4.55 8.90 14.20
CA VAL A 105 3.91 7.65 13.82
C VAL A 105 3.07 7.90 12.57
N VAL A 106 3.15 6.99 11.61
CA VAL A 106 2.31 6.96 10.42
C VAL A 106 1.86 5.52 10.16
N SER A 107 0.65 5.35 9.66
CA SER A 107 0.10 4.04 9.33
C SER A 107 -0.39 4.01 7.89
N VAL A 108 -0.19 2.86 7.23
CA VAL A 108 -0.69 2.56 5.89
C VAL A 108 -1.41 1.22 5.90
N SER A 109 -2.31 1.01 4.94
CA SER A 109 -2.89 -0.31 4.72
C SER A 109 -1.82 -1.28 4.27
N ALA A 110 -1.91 -2.51 4.74
CA ALA A 110 -1.09 -3.62 4.26
C ALA A 110 -1.81 -4.34 3.12
N GLU A 111 -1.05 -4.86 2.16
CA GLU A 111 -1.56 -5.55 0.99
C GLU A 111 -1.01 -6.99 0.95
N SER A 112 -1.89 -7.96 0.68
CA SER A 112 -1.47 -9.35 0.52
C SER A 112 -0.60 -9.54 -0.72
N ASN A 113 0.38 -10.42 -0.61
CA ASN A 113 1.17 -10.95 -1.72
C ASN A 113 1.08 -12.48 -1.68
N VAL A 114 1.82 -13.19 -2.54
CA VAL A 114 1.73 -14.65 -2.67
C VAL A 114 2.01 -15.38 -1.35
N THR A 115 3.06 -14.96 -0.61
CA THR A 115 3.50 -15.60 0.64
C THR A 115 3.61 -14.65 1.81
N ASP A 116 3.54 -13.34 1.56
CA ASP A 116 3.83 -12.30 2.53
C ASP A 116 2.73 -11.23 2.50
N THR A 117 2.71 -10.37 3.51
CA THR A 117 1.91 -9.15 3.49
C THR A 117 2.83 -7.94 3.43
N GLN A 118 2.59 -7.07 2.47
CA GLN A 118 3.47 -5.94 2.16
C GLN A 118 3.03 -4.67 2.87
N CYS A 119 4.02 -3.91 3.35
CA CYS A 119 3.89 -2.62 4.01
C CYS A 119 4.65 -1.56 3.21
N PHE A 120 4.12 -1.12 2.06
CA PHE A 120 4.84 -0.12 1.25
C PHE A 120 3.92 0.75 0.38
N PRO A 121 4.39 1.94 0.00
CA PRO A 121 5.44 2.71 0.67
C PRO A 121 4.91 3.34 1.96
N ILE A 122 5.71 3.34 3.03
CA ILE A 122 5.39 4.08 4.25
C ILE A 122 6.19 5.37 4.22
N HIS A 123 5.54 6.49 3.97
CA HIS A 123 6.17 7.81 3.90
C HIS A 123 5.86 8.64 5.15
N LEU A 124 6.89 9.21 5.77
CA LEU A 124 6.77 10.09 6.94
C LEU A 124 7.51 11.42 6.68
N PRO A 125 6.81 12.55 6.64
CA PRO A 125 7.44 13.88 6.51
C PRO A 125 8.40 14.20 7.67
N LEU A 126 9.42 15.03 7.40
CA LEU A 126 10.44 15.39 8.39
C LEU A 126 10.00 16.40 9.46
N ASP A 127 8.77 16.86 9.46
CA ASP A 127 8.26 17.86 10.39
C ASP A 127 8.61 17.54 11.85
N GLY A 128 9.35 18.46 12.50
CA GLY A 128 9.74 18.33 13.91
C GLY A 128 10.93 17.42 14.17
N PHE A 129 11.56 16.85 13.13
CA PHE A 129 12.88 16.24 13.22
C PHE A 129 13.97 17.25 12.93
N VAL A 130 15.20 16.93 13.36
CA VAL A 130 16.42 17.69 13.05
C VAL A 130 17.42 16.78 12.38
N SER A 131 18.43 17.33 11.68
CA SER A 131 19.48 16.51 11.09
C SER A 131 20.18 15.66 12.15
N GLY A 132 20.43 14.40 11.81
CA GLY A 132 21.13 13.45 12.69
C GLY A 132 20.50 12.09 12.78
N ALA A 133 21.04 11.24 13.66
CA ALA A 133 20.63 9.86 13.81
C ALA A 133 19.21 9.74 14.40
N ALA A 134 18.42 8.83 13.82
CA ALA A 134 17.11 8.44 14.31
C ALA A 134 16.96 6.92 14.25
N THR A 135 16.05 6.39 15.06
CA THR A 135 15.69 4.97 15.07
C THR A 135 14.24 4.79 14.63
N PHE A 136 13.93 3.63 14.08
CA PHE A 136 12.55 3.33 13.68
C PHE A 136 12.19 1.86 13.85
N THR A 137 10.89 1.59 13.91
CA THR A 137 10.29 0.25 13.86
C THR A 137 9.06 0.26 12.98
N VAL A 138 8.76 -0.89 12.38
CA VAL A 138 7.50 -1.13 11.67
C VAL A 138 6.72 -2.19 12.41
N ALA A 139 5.49 -1.88 12.81
CA ALA A 139 4.54 -2.83 13.40
C ALA A 139 3.50 -3.22 12.35
N TYR A 140 3.20 -4.52 12.26
CA TYR A 140 2.09 -5.07 11.48
C TYR A 140 0.99 -5.56 12.41
N LYS A 141 -0.26 -5.30 12.04
CA LYS A 141 -1.44 -5.82 12.74
C LYS A 141 -2.59 -6.05 11.77
N SER A 142 -3.20 -7.22 11.85
CA SER A 142 -4.45 -7.58 11.20
C SER A 142 -5.47 -8.06 12.23
N SER A 143 -6.57 -8.67 11.76
CA SER A 143 -7.55 -9.35 12.61
C SER A 143 -7.02 -10.66 13.20
N THR A 144 -6.02 -11.30 12.57
CA THR A 144 -5.51 -12.63 12.91
C THR A 144 -4.05 -12.63 13.31
N SER A 145 -3.27 -11.61 12.90
CA SER A 145 -1.81 -11.59 13.03
C SER A 145 -1.28 -10.27 13.59
N THR A 146 -0.10 -10.34 14.24
CA THR A 146 0.62 -9.16 14.73
C THR A 146 2.13 -9.42 14.78
N GLY A 147 2.92 -8.39 14.48
CA GLY A 147 4.38 -8.44 14.56
C GLY A 147 5.01 -7.07 14.64
N VAL A 148 6.28 -7.01 15.03
CA VAL A 148 7.08 -5.78 15.04
C VAL A 148 8.48 -6.12 14.51
N SER A 149 9.03 -5.26 13.67
CA SER A 149 10.39 -5.41 13.16
C SER A 149 11.46 -5.24 14.25
N SER A 150 12.69 -5.66 13.96
CA SER A 150 13.85 -5.14 14.67
C SER A 150 13.94 -3.61 14.54
N VAL A 151 14.69 -2.98 15.46
CA VAL A 151 14.95 -1.54 15.39
C VAL A 151 15.89 -1.25 14.23
N GLY A 152 15.43 -0.42 13.29
CA GLY A 152 16.23 0.14 12.21
C GLY A 152 16.88 1.47 12.63
N GLN A 153 17.90 1.88 11.90
CA GLN A 153 18.57 3.18 12.07
C GLN A 153 18.65 3.91 10.72
N LEU A 154 18.53 5.23 10.75
CA LEU A 154 18.70 6.11 9.61
C LEU A 154 19.31 7.45 10.06
N VAL A 155 19.77 8.23 9.09
CA VAL A 155 20.28 9.60 9.33
C VAL A 155 19.37 10.55 8.60
N ILE A 156 18.75 11.46 9.33
CA ILE A 156 17.94 12.57 8.79
C ILE A 156 18.90 13.63 8.27
N PRO A 157 18.76 14.11 7.01
CA PRO A 157 19.67 15.06 6.38
C PRO A 157 19.68 16.45 7.01
#